data_ecfd1f8c0f1d035a47866451a2884097
#
_entry.id   ecfd1f8c0f1d035a47866451a2884097
#
_cell.length_a   1.000
_cell.length_b   1.000
_cell.length_c   1.000
_cell.angle_alpha   90.00
_cell.angle_beta   90.00
_cell.angle_gamma   90.00
#
_symmetry.space_group_name_H-M   'P 1'
#
loop_
_entity.id
_entity.type
_entity.pdbx_description
1 polymer ?
#
loop_
_entity_poly.entity_id
_entity_poly.type
_entity_poly.pdbx_seq_one_letter_code
_entity_poly.pdbx_strand_id
1 'polypeptide(L)'
;MPHLSLRLILLAFAVLYVLSVLYVHLRGRVRLRFRRQLFDHSGLFAPYNLLMYAFSAVRGKPILDRVRFPQLDPLRDGWRAIREEALHLFDEGYIRAAEKHNDASFGSFFKEGWKRFYLKWYGDALPSAHALCPNTVALLQTIPQVKAAMFALLPPGSKLNPHRDPFAGSLRYHLGLITPNSDDCLIFVDGQPYSWRDGEDIVFDETFVHWAANNTEQTRVILFCDVERPLRTPVMRAINRFVSGVLGRATATQNVASEHVGAVNRLYAFAHRAGESKKRFKRAYPRRYRVVRIVLIAFVLGWLLLPLLVLRA
;
A
#
# COMPACT_ATOMS: atom_id res chain seq x y z
N MET A 1 -2.52 38.26 21.96
CA MET A 1 -1.60 37.15 22.34
C MET A 1 -2.04 35.75 21.88
N PRO A 2 -3.32 35.32 21.79
CA PRO A 2 -3.67 33.96 21.34
C PRO A 2 -3.24 33.63 19.89
N HIS A 3 -3.18 34.65 19.00
CA HIS A 3 -2.80 34.44 17.60
C HIS A 3 -1.30 34.15 17.41
N LEU A 4 -0.42 34.62 18.28
CA LEU A 4 1.01 34.33 18.22
C LEU A 4 1.29 32.89 18.61
N SER A 5 0.57 32.38 19.63
CA SER A 5 0.68 30.98 20.05
C SER A 5 0.21 29.99 18.97
N LEU A 6 -0.88 30.30 18.27
CA LEU A 6 -1.38 29.44 17.16
C LEU A 6 -0.38 29.39 15.99
N ARG A 7 0.20 30.54 15.61
CA ARG A 7 1.23 30.60 14.55
C ARG A 7 2.47 29.77 14.91
N LEU A 8 2.93 29.83 16.15
CA LEU A 8 4.06 29.06 16.64
C LEU A 8 3.76 27.57 16.65
N ILE A 9 2.54 27.17 17.06
CA ILE A 9 2.09 25.77 17.02
C ILE A 9 2.08 25.25 15.57
N LEU A 10 1.48 26.00 14.64
CA LEU A 10 1.43 25.61 13.23
C LEU A 10 2.83 25.51 12.62
N LEU A 11 3.72 26.43 12.95
CA LEU A 11 5.11 26.37 12.51
C LEU A 11 5.83 25.13 13.06
N ALA A 12 5.65 24.82 14.34
CA ALA A 12 6.23 23.65 14.98
C ALA A 12 5.74 22.35 14.29
N PHE A 13 4.43 22.25 13.99
CA PHE A 13 3.88 21.13 13.24
C PHE A 13 4.47 21.04 11.82
N ALA A 14 4.60 22.15 11.10
CA ALA A 14 5.20 22.18 9.77
C ALA A 14 6.67 21.72 9.80
N VAL A 15 7.44 22.21 10.77
CA VAL A 15 8.84 21.80 10.97
C VAL A 15 8.93 20.32 11.30
N LEU A 16 8.12 19.81 12.25
CA LEU A 16 8.07 18.39 12.60
C LEU A 16 7.71 17.52 11.40
N TYR A 17 6.74 17.96 10.61
CA TYR A 17 6.35 17.27 9.38
C TYR A 17 7.52 17.18 8.39
N VAL A 18 8.16 18.29 8.08
CA VAL A 18 9.29 18.33 7.13
C VAL A 18 10.46 17.47 7.63
N LEU A 19 10.79 17.56 8.93
CA LEU A 19 11.86 16.74 9.52
C LEU A 19 11.51 15.25 9.47
N SER A 20 10.25 14.88 9.69
CA SER A 20 9.79 13.50 9.58
C SER A 20 9.92 12.97 8.14
N VAL A 21 9.51 13.78 7.14
CA VAL A 21 9.66 13.44 5.73
C VAL A 21 11.13 13.33 5.33
N LEU A 22 11.96 14.24 5.82
CA LEU A 22 13.41 14.22 5.58
C LEU A 22 14.04 12.94 6.15
N TYR A 23 13.68 12.56 7.38
CA TYR A 23 14.13 11.31 7.99
C TYR A 23 13.75 10.09 7.14
N VAL A 24 12.46 9.98 6.73
CA VAL A 24 11.99 8.89 5.85
C VAL A 24 12.70 8.90 4.51
N HIS A 25 12.99 10.10 3.96
CA HIS A 25 13.72 10.25 2.70
C HIS A 25 15.16 9.74 2.80
N LEU A 26 15.84 10.07 3.88
CA LEU A 26 17.25 9.69 4.11
C LEU A 26 17.40 8.24 4.60
N ARG A 27 16.30 7.60 5.00
CA ARG A 27 16.30 6.20 5.42
C ARG A 27 16.53 5.28 4.22
N GLY A 28 17.56 4.48 4.26
CA GLY A 28 17.95 3.56 3.19
C GLY A 28 18.95 4.16 2.20
N ARG A 29 19.42 3.30 1.30
CA ARG A 29 20.40 3.63 0.25
C ARG A 29 19.73 4.18 -1.00
N VAL A 30 18.59 3.58 -1.41
CA VAL A 30 17.83 3.99 -2.59
C VAL A 30 16.86 5.10 -2.21
N ARG A 31 16.83 6.17 -3.01
CA ARG A 31 16.03 7.37 -2.73
C ARG A 31 15.13 7.73 -3.91
N LEU A 32 13.89 8.10 -3.61
CA LEU A 32 12.98 8.72 -4.55
C LEU A 32 13.22 10.24 -4.59
N ARG A 33 12.62 10.94 -5.55
CA ARG A 33 12.71 12.42 -5.63
C ARG A 33 12.03 13.04 -4.41
N PHE A 34 12.76 13.85 -3.61
CA PHE A 34 12.26 14.45 -2.37
C PHE A 34 10.98 15.25 -2.54
N ARG A 35 10.89 16.09 -3.58
CA ARG A 35 9.68 16.88 -3.87
C ARG A 35 8.43 16.03 -4.09
N ARG A 36 8.57 14.86 -4.70
CA ARG A 36 7.46 13.92 -4.88
C ARG A 36 7.07 13.32 -3.53
N GLN A 37 8.05 12.89 -2.75
CA GLN A 37 7.83 12.27 -1.45
C GLN A 37 7.17 13.21 -0.44
N LEU A 38 7.45 14.52 -0.49
CA LEU A 38 6.85 15.51 0.41
C LEU A 38 5.31 15.54 0.31
N PHE A 39 4.74 15.21 -0.86
CA PHE A 39 3.30 15.30 -1.11
C PHE A 39 2.64 13.96 -1.44
N ASP A 40 3.41 12.86 -1.45
CA ASP A 40 2.84 11.53 -1.67
C ASP A 40 2.39 10.89 -0.34
N HIS A 41 1.78 9.71 -0.46
CA HIS A 41 1.28 8.96 0.70
C HIS A 41 2.38 8.62 1.72
N SER A 42 3.63 8.38 1.29
CA SER A 42 4.75 8.08 2.21
C SER A 42 5.17 9.30 3.03
N GLY A 43 5.05 10.51 2.47
CA GLY A 43 5.26 11.77 3.19
C GLY A 43 4.14 12.03 4.20
N LEU A 44 2.88 11.87 3.81
CA LEU A 44 1.74 12.09 4.71
C LEU A 44 1.81 11.23 5.98
N PHE A 45 2.30 9.99 5.86
CA PHE A 45 2.47 9.09 7.00
C PHE A 45 3.80 9.26 7.75
N ALA A 46 4.71 10.12 7.29
CA ALA A 46 6.04 10.25 7.87
C ALA A 46 6.06 10.53 9.39
N PRO A 47 5.22 11.43 9.97
CA PRO A 47 5.21 11.64 11.43
C PRO A 47 4.79 10.39 12.21
N TYR A 48 3.78 9.66 11.74
CA TYR A 48 3.36 8.39 12.32
C TYR A 48 4.46 7.33 12.18
N ASN A 49 5.05 7.22 10.99
CA ASN A 49 6.10 6.24 10.71
C ASN A 49 7.34 6.45 11.60
N LEU A 50 7.69 7.71 11.89
CA LEU A 50 8.79 8.03 12.81
C LEU A 50 8.58 7.42 14.19
N LEU A 51 7.34 7.48 14.72
CA LEU A 51 6.99 6.83 15.99
C LEU A 51 7.13 5.30 15.88
N MET A 52 6.62 4.70 14.80
CA MET A 52 6.71 3.25 14.59
C MET A 52 8.16 2.78 14.52
N TYR A 53 9.06 3.54 13.87
CA TYR A 53 10.49 3.23 13.83
C TYR A 53 11.16 3.37 15.20
N ALA A 54 10.89 4.45 15.92
CA ALA A 54 11.49 4.72 17.23
C ALA A 54 11.14 3.63 18.26
N PHE A 55 9.92 3.09 18.20
CA PHE A 55 9.44 2.06 19.13
C PHE A 55 9.45 0.65 18.55
N SER A 56 10.03 0.44 17.36
CA SER A 56 10.14 -0.89 16.75
C SER A 56 11.01 -1.82 17.60
N ALA A 57 10.54 -3.04 17.83
CA ALA A 57 11.30 -4.10 18.48
C ALA A 57 12.28 -4.81 17.52
N VAL A 58 12.12 -4.59 16.21
CA VAL A 58 13.03 -5.10 15.19
C VAL A 58 13.93 -3.99 14.65
N ARG A 59 15.14 -4.37 14.20
CA ARG A 59 16.09 -3.40 13.63
C ARG A 59 15.55 -2.80 12.34
N GLY A 60 15.86 -1.54 12.09
CA GLY A 60 15.50 -0.83 10.85
C GLY A 60 16.33 -1.25 9.64
N LYS A 61 16.23 -2.52 9.24
CA LYS A 61 16.87 -3.09 8.06
C LYS A 61 15.87 -3.29 6.92
N PRO A 62 16.29 -3.20 5.65
CA PRO A 62 15.43 -3.46 4.51
C PRO A 62 14.85 -4.88 4.53
N ILE A 63 15.71 -5.88 4.61
CA ILE A 63 15.34 -7.29 4.75
C ILE A 63 15.59 -7.71 6.19
N LEU A 64 14.61 -8.35 6.80
CA LEU A 64 14.62 -8.76 8.19
C LEU A 64 14.96 -10.25 8.29
N ASP A 65 15.64 -10.59 9.39
CA ASP A 65 15.94 -11.97 9.72
C ASP A 65 14.64 -12.74 10.01
N ARG A 66 14.37 -13.74 9.20
CA ARG A 66 13.16 -14.56 9.24
C ARG A 66 12.99 -15.30 10.58
N VAL A 67 14.07 -15.69 11.22
CA VAL A 67 14.07 -16.38 12.52
C VAL A 67 13.39 -15.56 13.62
N ARG A 68 13.30 -14.25 13.45
CA ARG A 68 12.59 -13.35 14.40
C ARG A 68 11.06 -13.39 14.30
N PHE A 69 10.53 -14.14 13.35
CA PHE A 69 9.10 -14.23 13.05
C PHE A 69 8.60 -15.69 13.07
N PRO A 70 8.83 -16.46 14.16
CA PRO A 70 8.43 -17.87 14.21
C PRO A 70 6.92 -18.07 14.07
N GLN A 71 6.12 -17.05 14.43
CA GLN A 71 4.67 -17.08 14.24
C GLN A 71 4.24 -17.23 12.77
N LEU A 72 5.14 -17.03 11.80
CA LEU A 72 4.88 -17.21 10.38
C LEU A 72 5.30 -18.61 9.85
N ASP A 73 5.92 -19.45 10.70
CA ASP A 73 6.34 -20.80 10.32
C ASP A 73 5.16 -21.66 9.79
N PRO A 74 3.95 -21.59 10.38
CA PRO A 74 2.82 -22.34 9.85
C PRO A 74 2.47 -22.02 8.38
N LEU A 75 2.68 -20.77 7.92
CA LEU A 75 2.45 -20.41 6.51
C LEU A 75 3.48 -21.07 5.60
N ARG A 76 4.77 -21.06 6.00
CA ARG A 76 5.82 -21.71 5.24
C ARG A 76 5.65 -23.23 5.23
N ASP A 77 5.36 -23.81 6.40
CA ASP A 77 5.23 -25.26 6.52
C ASP A 77 4.00 -25.80 5.75
N GLY A 78 2.91 -24.99 5.72
CA GLY A 78 1.67 -25.28 4.98
C GLY A 78 1.68 -24.80 3.51
N TRP A 79 2.81 -24.38 2.95
CA TRP A 79 2.87 -23.74 1.64
C TRP A 79 2.27 -24.56 0.50
N ARG A 80 2.33 -25.90 0.56
CA ARG A 80 1.75 -26.78 -0.48
C ARG A 80 0.24 -26.68 -0.54
N ALA A 81 -0.44 -26.72 0.62
CA ALA A 81 -1.89 -26.56 0.68
C ALA A 81 -2.33 -25.17 0.23
N ILE A 82 -1.58 -24.13 0.64
CA ILE A 82 -1.81 -22.74 0.18
C ILE A 82 -1.62 -22.64 -1.34
N ARG A 83 -0.61 -23.30 -1.89
CA ARG A 83 -0.33 -23.35 -3.33
C ARG A 83 -1.44 -24.01 -4.13
N GLU A 84 -2.02 -25.12 -3.64
CA GLU A 84 -3.14 -25.80 -4.30
C GLU A 84 -4.35 -24.88 -4.46
N GLU A 85 -4.73 -24.15 -3.40
CA GLU A 85 -5.82 -23.18 -3.46
C GLU A 85 -5.48 -21.99 -4.38
N ALA A 86 -4.23 -21.52 -4.36
CA ALA A 86 -3.78 -20.45 -5.24
C ALA A 86 -3.77 -20.88 -6.72
N LEU A 87 -3.39 -22.12 -7.03
CA LEU A 87 -3.44 -22.70 -8.37
C LEU A 87 -4.88 -22.77 -8.89
N HIS A 88 -5.79 -23.29 -8.09
CA HIS A 88 -7.21 -23.36 -8.46
C HIS A 88 -7.75 -21.95 -8.80
N LEU A 89 -7.46 -20.95 -7.97
CA LEU A 89 -7.86 -19.56 -8.24
C LEU A 89 -7.18 -18.96 -9.46
N PHE A 90 -5.95 -19.35 -9.74
CA PHE A 90 -5.22 -18.91 -10.93
C PHE A 90 -5.84 -19.49 -12.20
N ASP A 91 -6.10 -20.78 -12.23
CA ASP A 91 -6.66 -21.50 -13.38
C ASP A 91 -8.10 -21.04 -13.69
N GLU A 92 -8.92 -20.81 -12.65
CA GLU A 92 -10.29 -20.27 -12.76
C GLU A 92 -10.36 -18.75 -13.02
N GLY A 93 -9.21 -18.06 -13.06
CA GLY A 93 -9.14 -16.61 -13.34
C GLY A 93 -9.67 -15.71 -12.23
N TYR A 94 -9.75 -16.18 -10.98
CA TYR A 94 -10.14 -15.35 -9.83
C TYR A 94 -9.05 -14.39 -9.39
N ILE A 95 -7.77 -14.67 -9.67
CA ILE A 95 -6.67 -13.73 -9.42
C ILE A 95 -6.67 -12.71 -10.55
N ARG A 96 -7.23 -11.51 -10.28
CA ARG A 96 -7.50 -10.50 -11.32
C ARG A 96 -7.26 -9.08 -10.84
N ALA A 97 -7.16 -8.15 -11.78
CA ALA A 97 -7.14 -6.72 -11.49
C ALA A 97 -8.51 -6.22 -10.99
N ALA A 98 -8.54 -5.08 -10.29
CA ALA A 98 -9.79 -4.44 -9.88
C ALA A 98 -10.54 -3.86 -11.09
N GLU A 99 -11.72 -4.39 -11.40
CA GLU A 99 -12.51 -4.02 -12.58
C GLU A 99 -13.01 -2.57 -12.55
N LYS A 100 -13.34 -2.04 -11.37
CA LYS A 100 -14.01 -0.75 -11.20
C LYS A 100 -13.10 0.37 -10.72
N HIS A 101 -11.79 0.21 -10.82
CA HIS A 101 -10.83 1.16 -10.22
C HIS A 101 -11.14 1.50 -8.75
N ASN A 102 -11.57 0.52 -7.98
CA ASN A 102 -11.98 0.63 -6.58
C ASN A 102 -10.96 0.06 -5.60
N ASP A 103 -9.69 0.05 -6.00
CA ASP A 103 -8.55 -0.40 -5.22
C ASP A 103 -7.44 0.64 -5.31
N ALA A 104 -7.47 1.60 -4.38
CA ALA A 104 -6.52 2.72 -4.35
C ALA A 104 -5.11 2.27 -3.98
N SER A 105 -4.99 1.21 -3.17
CA SER A 105 -3.70 0.70 -2.69
C SER A 105 -2.83 0.15 -3.83
N PHE A 106 -3.44 -0.53 -4.81
CA PHE A 106 -2.73 -1.20 -5.89
C PHE A 106 -3.13 -0.74 -7.29
N GLY A 107 -3.91 0.34 -7.39
CA GLY A 107 -4.46 0.82 -8.67
C GLY A 107 -3.41 1.15 -9.74
N SER A 108 -2.19 1.54 -9.36
CA SER A 108 -1.08 1.77 -10.29
C SER A 108 -0.47 0.47 -10.82
N PHE A 109 -0.47 -0.60 -10.02
CA PHE A 109 0.16 -1.88 -10.36
C PHE A 109 -0.65 -2.68 -11.38
N PHE A 110 -1.97 -2.51 -11.40
CA PHE A 110 -2.82 -3.15 -12.40
C PHE A 110 -2.48 -2.74 -13.84
N LYS A 111 -1.89 -1.56 -14.05
CA LYS A 111 -1.43 -1.10 -15.37
C LYS A 111 -0.22 -1.89 -15.87
N GLU A 112 0.55 -2.45 -14.95
CA GLU A 112 1.73 -3.27 -15.24
C GLU A 112 1.38 -4.78 -15.31
N GLY A 113 0.08 -5.10 -15.35
CA GLY A 113 -0.42 -6.47 -15.42
C GLY A 113 -0.52 -7.21 -14.08
N TRP A 114 -0.11 -6.57 -12.98
CA TRP A 114 -0.24 -7.15 -11.64
C TRP A 114 -1.71 -7.45 -11.32
N LYS A 115 -1.94 -8.61 -10.65
CA LYS A 115 -3.28 -9.08 -10.28
C LYS A 115 -3.27 -9.58 -8.84
N ARG A 116 -4.46 -9.69 -8.24
CA ARG A 116 -4.59 -10.12 -6.86
C ARG A 116 -5.92 -10.85 -6.58
N PHE A 117 -5.93 -11.63 -5.49
CA PHE A 117 -7.13 -12.12 -4.82
C PHE A 117 -6.94 -11.95 -3.31
N TYR A 118 -7.81 -11.18 -2.66
CA TYR A 118 -7.72 -10.90 -1.23
C TYR A 118 -8.23 -12.07 -0.40
N LEU A 119 -7.46 -12.47 0.60
CA LEU A 119 -7.82 -13.46 1.61
C LEU A 119 -8.37 -12.76 2.86
N LYS A 120 -7.68 -11.68 3.30
CA LYS A 120 -7.98 -10.91 4.49
C LYS A 120 -7.52 -9.46 4.31
N TRP A 121 -8.25 -8.48 4.88
CA TRP A 121 -7.83 -7.08 4.81
C TRP A 121 -8.14 -6.34 6.12
N TYR A 122 -7.15 -6.28 7.05
CA TYR A 122 -7.18 -5.58 8.34
C TYR A 122 -8.44 -5.84 9.20
N GLY A 123 -9.04 -6.98 9.08
CA GLY A 123 -10.24 -7.44 9.75
C GLY A 123 -10.38 -8.94 9.57
N ASP A 124 -11.61 -9.40 9.39
CA ASP A 124 -11.90 -10.79 9.07
C ASP A 124 -11.52 -11.13 7.63
N ALA A 125 -11.45 -12.42 7.34
CA ALA A 125 -11.28 -12.90 5.97
C ALA A 125 -12.49 -12.52 5.11
N LEU A 126 -12.27 -12.31 3.81
CA LEU A 126 -13.35 -11.98 2.88
C LEU A 126 -14.27 -13.20 2.69
N PRO A 127 -15.59 -13.00 2.52
CA PRO A 127 -16.54 -14.09 2.27
C PRO A 127 -16.15 -14.99 1.09
N SER A 128 -15.68 -14.37 -0.02
CA SER A 128 -15.18 -15.12 -1.18
C SER A 128 -13.94 -15.97 -0.85
N ALA A 129 -13.06 -15.48 0.03
CA ALA A 129 -11.88 -16.23 0.46
C ALA A 129 -12.26 -17.41 1.36
N HIS A 130 -13.23 -17.26 2.24
CA HIS A 130 -13.76 -18.39 3.02
C HIS A 130 -14.33 -19.50 2.13
N ALA A 131 -15.01 -19.13 1.05
CA ALA A 131 -15.61 -20.09 0.14
C ALA A 131 -14.58 -20.81 -0.77
N LEU A 132 -13.55 -20.07 -1.22
CA LEU A 132 -12.63 -20.54 -2.26
C LEU A 132 -11.26 -20.99 -1.73
N CYS A 133 -10.88 -20.56 -0.53
CA CYS A 133 -9.58 -20.84 0.09
C CYS A 133 -9.72 -21.17 1.58
N PRO A 134 -10.56 -22.16 1.96
CA PRO A 134 -10.87 -22.43 3.37
C PRO A 134 -9.62 -22.84 4.18
N ASN A 135 -8.69 -23.60 3.61
CA ASN A 135 -7.47 -24.04 4.29
C ASN A 135 -6.52 -22.87 4.55
N THR A 136 -6.29 -22.02 3.55
CA THR A 136 -5.45 -20.82 3.71
C THR A 136 -6.06 -19.85 4.71
N VAL A 137 -7.37 -19.65 4.66
CA VAL A 137 -8.08 -18.77 5.60
C VAL A 137 -8.00 -19.32 7.02
N ALA A 138 -8.24 -20.62 7.23
CA ALA A 138 -8.12 -21.25 8.54
C ALA A 138 -6.71 -21.08 9.12
N LEU A 139 -5.67 -21.26 8.29
CA LEU A 139 -4.29 -21.06 8.69
C LEU A 139 -3.99 -19.60 9.07
N LEU A 140 -4.45 -18.63 8.27
CA LEU A 140 -4.29 -17.21 8.55
C LEU A 140 -4.99 -16.76 9.84
N GLN A 141 -6.08 -17.42 10.23
CA GLN A 141 -6.79 -17.14 11.47
C GLN A 141 -6.00 -17.56 12.72
N THR A 142 -5.10 -18.54 12.61
CA THR A 142 -4.22 -18.95 13.72
C THR A 142 -3.10 -17.92 13.98
N ILE A 143 -2.90 -16.94 13.07
CA ILE A 143 -1.80 -15.97 13.12
C ILE A 143 -2.36 -14.54 13.20
N PRO A 144 -2.77 -14.06 14.40
CA PRO A 144 -3.42 -12.76 14.57
C PRO A 144 -2.51 -11.57 14.20
N GLN A 145 -1.21 -11.78 14.08
CA GLN A 145 -0.24 -10.77 13.62
C GLN A 145 -0.37 -10.49 12.12
N VAL A 146 -0.90 -11.41 11.31
CA VAL A 146 -1.20 -11.17 9.89
C VAL A 146 -2.46 -10.32 9.81
N LYS A 147 -2.33 -9.07 9.37
CA LYS A 147 -3.42 -8.09 9.28
C LYS A 147 -4.07 -8.05 7.91
N ALA A 148 -3.29 -8.25 6.86
CA ALA A 148 -3.79 -8.40 5.50
C ALA A 148 -3.08 -9.58 4.83
N ALA A 149 -3.78 -10.25 3.92
CA ALA A 149 -3.24 -11.33 3.11
C ALA A 149 -3.94 -11.38 1.75
N MET A 150 -3.18 -11.69 0.71
CA MET A 150 -3.70 -11.90 -0.65
C MET A 150 -2.78 -12.80 -1.45
N PHE A 151 -3.32 -13.46 -2.46
CA PHE A 151 -2.52 -13.96 -3.56
C PHE A 151 -2.21 -12.83 -4.52
N ALA A 152 -0.94 -12.66 -4.85
CA ALA A 152 -0.45 -11.60 -5.73
C ALA A 152 0.30 -12.20 -6.92
N LEU A 153 -0.15 -11.84 -8.11
CA LEU A 153 0.34 -12.36 -9.38
C LEU A 153 1.13 -11.28 -10.13
N LEU A 154 2.30 -11.64 -10.62
CA LEU A 154 3.11 -10.84 -11.52
C LEU A 154 3.35 -11.62 -12.82
N PRO A 155 2.82 -11.16 -13.97
CA PRO A 155 2.95 -11.87 -15.25
C PRO A 155 4.39 -11.88 -15.79
N PRO A 156 4.67 -12.69 -16.82
CA PRO A 156 5.91 -12.63 -17.60
C PRO A 156 6.23 -11.21 -18.08
N GLY A 157 7.51 -10.83 -18.07
CA GLY A 157 8.00 -9.54 -18.56
C GLY A 157 7.56 -8.31 -17.76
N SER A 158 6.80 -8.47 -16.67
CA SER A 158 6.22 -7.35 -15.90
C SER A 158 7.18 -6.81 -14.85
N LYS A 159 7.07 -5.47 -14.60
CA LYS A 159 7.89 -4.77 -13.62
C LYS A 159 7.02 -3.84 -12.78
N LEU A 160 7.23 -3.84 -11.47
CA LEU A 160 6.68 -2.83 -10.57
C LEU A 160 7.73 -1.73 -10.35
N ASN A 161 7.35 -0.49 -10.55
CA ASN A 161 8.25 0.65 -10.44
C ASN A 161 8.73 0.87 -9.00
N PRO A 162 9.92 1.46 -8.77
CA PRO A 162 10.40 1.81 -7.44
C PRO A 162 9.40 2.69 -6.68
N HIS A 163 9.00 2.24 -5.48
CA HIS A 163 8.06 2.91 -4.59
C HIS A 163 8.35 2.61 -3.12
N ARG A 164 7.66 3.28 -2.23
CA ARG A 164 7.59 3.00 -0.79
C ARG A 164 6.14 2.81 -0.41
N ASP A 165 5.87 1.83 0.41
CA ASP A 165 4.55 1.74 1.03
C ASP A 165 4.42 2.76 2.16
N PRO A 166 3.21 3.32 2.39
CA PRO A 166 3.06 4.47 3.27
C PRO A 166 3.12 4.14 4.76
N PHE A 167 2.84 2.89 5.15
CA PHE A 167 2.46 2.55 6.50
C PHE A 167 3.51 1.70 7.21
N ALA A 168 4.22 2.28 8.19
CA ALA A 168 5.24 1.58 8.97
C ALA A 168 4.68 0.73 10.13
N GLY A 169 3.36 0.68 10.31
CA GLY A 169 2.73 -0.17 11.32
C GLY A 169 2.73 -1.66 11.00
N SER A 170 3.06 -2.00 9.74
CA SER A 170 3.25 -3.36 9.25
C SER A 170 4.66 -3.59 8.72
N LEU A 171 4.94 -4.84 8.48
CA LEU A 171 6.06 -5.39 7.73
C LEU A 171 5.50 -6.29 6.64
N ARG A 172 6.19 -6.43 5.53
CA ARG A 172 5.77 -7.26 4.43
C ARG A 172 6.35 -8.66 4.54
N TYR A 173 5.48 -9.67 4.38
CA TYR A 173 5.86 -11.06 4.23
C TYR A 173 5.44 -11.56 2.85
N HIS A 174 6.37 -12.20 2.15
CA HIS A 174 6.07 -12.93 0.92
C HIS A 174 6.47 -14.39 1.07
N LEU A 175 5.62 -15.29 0.55
CA LEU A 175 5.91 -16.72 0.41
C LEU A 175 5.70 -17.11 -1.07
N GLY A 176 6.71 -17.70 -1.69
CA GLY A 176 6.62 -18.20 -3.06
C GLY A 176 5.68 -19.39 -3.15
N LEU A 177 4.70 -19.35 -4.04
CA LEU A 177 3.72 -20.43 -4.25
C LEU A 177 3.88 -21.05 -5.62
N ILE A 178 3.86 -20.23 -6.68
CA ILE A 178 4.04 -20.62 -8.08
C ILE A 178 5.04 -19.64 -8.63
N THR A 179 6.30 -20.04 -8.70
CA THR A 179 7.38 -19.14 -9.12
C THR A 179 8.20 -19.77 -10.26
N PRO A 180 8.85 -18.96 -11.08
CA PRO A 180 9.78 -19.49 -12.10
C PRO A 180 11.01 -20.19 -11.50
N ASN A 181 11.23 -20.09 -10.18
CA ASN A 181 12.43 -20.57 -9.50
C ASN A 181 13.73 -20.07 -10.15
N SER A 182 13.71 -18.83 -10.66
CA SER A 182 14.79 -18.17 -11.39
C SER A 182 15.23 -16.87 -10.71
N ASP A 183 16.51 -16.52 -10.82
CA ASP A 183 17.04 -15.23 -10.36
C ASP A 183 16.59 -14.04 -11.22
N ASP A 184 15.97 -14.30 -12.36
CA ASP A 184 15.33 -13.30 -13.20
C ASP A 184 13.91 -12.89 -12.72
N CYS A 185 13.39 -13.56 -11.67
CA CYS A 185 12.13 -13.21 -11.02
C CYS A 185 12.37 -12.79 -9.57
N LEU A 186 12.50 -11.48 -9.32
CA LEU A 186 13.04 -10.97 -8.06
C LEU A 186 12.38 -9.68 -7.61
N ILE A 187 12.53 -9.38 -6.32
CA ILE A 187 12.26 -8.10 -5.68
C ILE A 187 13.57 -7.49 -5.21
N PHE A 188 13.69 -6.18 -5.33
CA PHE A 188 14.74 -5.40 -4.70
C PHE A 188 14.16 -4.63 -3.53
N VAL A 189 14.77 -4.71 -2.36
CA VAL A 189 14.42 -3.92 -1.19
C VAL A 189 15.64 -3.10 -0.79
N ASP A 190 15.57 -1.78 -0.94
CA ASP A 190 16.70 -0.86 -0.76
C ASP A 190 17.95 -1.27 -1.55
N GLY A 191 17.75 -1.80 -2.77
CA GLY A 191 18.80 -2.29 -3.65
C GLY A 191 19.32 -3.70 -3.35
N GLN A 192 18.82 -4.38 -2.30
CA GLN A 192 19.14 -5.76 -2.00
C GLN A 192 18.19 -6.70 -2.76
N PRO A 193 18.67 -7.59 -3.62
CA PRO A 193 17.83 -8.51 -4.37
C PRO A 193 17.39 -9.71 -3.52
N TYR A 194 16.18 -10.18 -3.81
CA TYR A 194 15.66 -11.46 -3.35
C TYR A 194 14.87 -12.12 -4.48
N SER A 195 15.25 -13.34 -4.86
CA SER A 195 14.57 -14.13 -5.90
C SER A 195 13.54 -15.02 -5.24
N TRP A 196 12.30 -15.01 -5.74
CA TRP A 196 11.27 -15.89 -5.21
C TRP A 196 11.48 -17.33 -5.66
N ARG A 197 11.36 -18.26 -4.71
CA ARG A 197 11.38 -19.72 -4.91
C ARG A 197 10.12 -20.32 -4.29
N ASP A 198 9.64 -21.43 -4.85
CA ASP A 198 8.50 -22.16 -4.31
C ASP A 198 8.80 -22.66 -2.88
N GLY A 199 7.92 -22.32 -1.93
CA GLY A 199 8.06 -22.68 -0.52
C GLY A 199 9.06 -21.86 0.28
N GLU A 200 9.78 -20.90 -0.35
CA GLU A 200 10.68 -19.98 0.35
C GLU A 200 9.97 -18.67 0.70
N ASP A 201 10.35 -18.07 1.83
CA ASP A 201 9.73 -16.88 2.34
C ASP A 201 10.72 -15.75 2.69
N ILE A 202 10.22 -14.51 2.72
CA ILE A 202 10.97 -13.33 3.09
C ILE A 202 10.12 -12.40 3.94
N VAL A 203 10.73 -11.75 4.94
CA VAL A 203 10.16 -10.60 5.66
C VAL A 203 10.99 -9.36 5.37
N PHE A 204 10.35 -8.28 4.98
CA PHE A 204 11.02 -7.02 4.72
C PHE A 204 10.21 -5.80 5.18
N ASP A 205 10.90 -4.69 5.35
CA ASP A 205 10.27 -3.42 5.69
C ASP A 205 9.89 -2.67 4.40
N GLU A 206 8.62 -2.72 4.05
CA GLU A 206 8.01 -2.14 2.85
C GLU A 206 8.12 -0.61 2.77
N THR A 207 8.52 0.03 3.86
CA THR A 207 8.76 1.48 3.88
C THR A 207 10.15 1.87 3.36
N PHE A 208 11.05 0.91 3.07
CA PHE A 208 12.19 1.15 2.20
C PHE A 208 11.76 1.16 0.72
N VAL A 209 12.54 1.83 -0.12
CA VAL A 209 12.25 1.80 -1.57
C VAL A 209 12.41 0.37 -2.07
N HIS A 210 11.37 -0.14 -2.71
CA HIS A 210 11.39 -1.47 -3.29
C HIS A 210 10.71 -1.50 -4.66
N TRP A 211 11.07 -2.50 -5.46
CA TRP A 211 10.52 -2.75 -6.79
C TRP A 211 10.69 -4.21 -7.16
N ALA A 212 9.91 -4.70 -8.11
CA ALA A 212 9.93 -6.08 -8.53
C ALA A 212 10.04 -6.20 -10.05
N ALA A 213 10.64 -7.29 -10.51
CA ALA A 213 10.70 -7.64 -11.91
C ALA A 213 10.51 -9.15 -12.07
N ASN A 214 9.76 -9.53 -13.10
CA ASN A 214 9.67 -10.89 -13.59
C ASN A 214 10.16 -10.88 -15.06
N ASN A 215 11.44 -11.10 -15.27
CA ASN A 215 12.04 -11.12 -16.59
C ASN A 215 12.01 -12.52 -17.24
N THR A 216 11.16 -13.44 -16.70
CA THR A 216 10.98 -14.81 -17.21
C THR A 216 9.72 -14.91 -18.07
N GLU A 217 9.55 -16.05 -18.72
CA GLU A 217 8.36 -16.41 -19.50
C GLU A 217 7.24 -17.05 -18.65
N GLN A 218 7.43 -17.15 -17.34
CA GLN A 218 6.47 -17.79 -16.45
C GLN A 218 5.85 -16.78 -15.50
N THR A 219 4.58 -16.98 -15.15
CA THR A 219 3.87 -16.19 -14.15
C THR A 219 4.39 -16.49 -12.73
N ARG A 220 4.48 -15.48 -11.88
CA ARG A 220 4.79 -15.60 -10.46
C ARG A 220 3.54 -15.34 -9.63
N VAL A 221 3.16 -16.30 -8.75
CA VAL A 221 2.14 -16.13 -7.71
C VAL A 221 2.78 -16.31 -6.34
N ILE A 222 2.52 -15.38 -5.43
CA ILE A 222 2.98 -15.43 -4.03
C ILE A 222 1.80 -15.24 -3.08
N LEU A 223 1.92 -15.76 -1.86
CA LEU A 223 1.19 -15.24 -0.73
C LEU A 223 1.88 -13.96 -0.25
N PHE A 224 1.13 -12.89 -0.21
CA PHE A 224 1.56 -11.55 0.19
C PHE A 224 0.81 -11.16 1.45
N CYS A 225 1.51 -10.85 2.54
CA CYS A 225 0.89 -10.49 3.81
C CYS A 225 1.46 -9.20 4.40
N ASP A 226 0.60 -8.43 5.07
CA ASP A 226 0.99 -7.40 6.03
C ASP A 226 1.01 -8.02 7.43
N VAL A 227 2.16 -7.99 8.06
CA VAL A 227 2.38 -8.51 9.42
C VAL A 227 2.54 -7.34 10.38
N GLU A 228 1.80 -7.33 11.49
CA GLU A 228 1.91 -6.26 12.51
C GLU A 228 3.37 -6.08 12.92
N ARG A 229 3.90 -4.85 12.83
CA ARG A 229 5.25 -4.55 13.27
C ARG A 229 5.38 -4.80 14.78
N PRO A 230 6.36 -5.60 15.22
CA PRO A 230 6.63 -5.77 16.64
C PRO A 230 7.06 -4.43 17.27
N LEU A 231 6.33 -3.98 18.29
CA LEU A 231 6.58 -2.72 19.01
C LEU A 231 6.90 -2.99 20.46
N ARG A 232 7.84 -2.20 21.04
CA ARG A 232 8.35 -2.40 22.40
C ARG A 232 7.35 -2.12 23.48
N THR A 233 6.43 -1.14 23.30
CA THR A 233 5.52 -0.70 24.34
C THR A 233 4.06 -1.05 24.05
N PRO A 234 3.24 -1.37 25.08
CA PRO A 234 1.82 -1.62 24.90
C PRO A 234 1.07 -0.43 24.29
N VAL A 235 1.45 0.79 24.69
CA VAL A 235 0.83 2.02 24.17
C VAL A 235 1.03 2.14 22.65
N MET A 236 2.25 1.93 22.17
CA MET A 236 2.51 1.99 20.72
C MET A 236 1.81 0.85 19.97
N ARG A 237 1.69 -0.33 20.57
CA ARG A 237 0.87 -1.41 19.98
C ARG A 237 -0.62 -1.03 19.89
N ALA A 238 -1.17 -0.39 20.91
CA ALA A 238 -2.56 0.08 20.90
C ALA A 238 -2.78 1.16 19.84
N ILE A 239 -1.89 2.15 19.75
CA ILE A 239 -1.92 3.20 18.71
C ILE A 239 -1.83 2.57 17.31
N ASN A 240 -0.90 1.64 17.09
CA ASN A 240 -0.76 0.97 15.80
C ASN A 240 -2.04 0.20 15.42
N ARG A 241 -2.62 -0.55 16.34
CA ARG A 241 -3.87 -1.29 16.12
C ARG A 241 -5.05 -0.38 15.82
N PHE A 242 -5.16 0.74 16.53
CA PHE A 242 -6.19 1.75 16.24
C PHE A 242 -6.03 2.32 14.82
N VAL A 243 -4.83 2.82 14.48
CA VAL A 243 -4.55 3.41 13.16
C VAL A 243 -4.74 2.38 12.05
N SER A 244 -4.20 1.17 12.20
CA SER A 244 -4.37 0.10 11.21
C SER A 244 -5.82 -0.32 11.03
N GLY A 245 -6.61 -0.37 12.11
CA GLY A 245 -8.04 -0.66 12.05
C GLY A 245 -8.85 0.43 11.32
N VAL A 246 -8.53 1.71 11.55
CA VAL A 246 -9.16 2.83 10.83
C VAL A 246 -8.80 2.79 9.35
N LEU A 247 -7.51 2.67 9.03
CA LEU A 247 -7.02 2.61 7.65
C LEU A 247 -7.57 1.39 6.91
N GLY A 248 -7.54 0.22 7.55
CA GLY A 248 -8.04 -1.01 6.95
C GLY A 248 -9.51 -0.92 6.57
N ARG A 249 -10.37 -0.40 7.46
CA ARG A 249 -11.79 -0.16 7.15
C ARG A 249 -11.97 0.86 6.03
N ALA A 250 -11.19 1.94 6.04
CA ALA A 250 -11.28 2.99 5.03
C ALA A 250 -10.84 2.51 3.64
N THR A 251 -9.85 1.60 3.58
CA THR A 251 -9.28 1.02 2.36
C THR A 251 -9.79 -0.39 2.07
N ALA A 252 -10.84 -0.86 2.76
CA ALA A 252 -11.41 -2.19 2.51
C ALA A 252 -11.74 -2.37 1.02
N THR A 253 -11.45 -3.55 0.51
CA THR A 253 -11.52 -3.90 -0.90
C THR A 253 -12.28 -5.21 -1.12
N GLN A 254 -12.57 -5.56 -2.36
CA GLN A 254 -13.42 -6.68 -2.72
C GLN A 254 -12.78 -7.58 -3.79
N ASN A 255 -13.11 -8.86 -3.76
CA ASN A 255 -12.88 -9.80 -4.86
C ASN A 255 -14.10 -9.87 -5.78
N VAL A 256 -15.28 -9.84 -5.19
CA VAL A 256 -16.59 -9.93 -5.88
C VAL A 256 -17.48 -8.74 -5.53
N ALA A 257 -18.44 -8.43 -6.40
CA ALA A 257 -19.25 -7.20 -6.31
C ALA A 257 -20.12 -7.09 -5.03
N SER A 258 -20.41 -8.22 -4.38
CA SER A 258 -21.21 -8.26 -3.14
C SER A 258 -20.43 -7.90 -1.87
N GLU A 259 -19.09 -7.83 -1.94
CA GLU A 259 -18.26 -7.53 -0.79
C GLU A 259 -18.12 -6.04 -0.53
N HIS A 260 -17.82 -5.68 0.71
CA HIS A 260 -17.73 -4.29 1.14
C HIS A 260 -16.52 -3.56 0.57
N VAL A 261 -16.73 -2.32 0.14
CA VAL A 261 -15.69 -1.39 -0.33
C VAL A 261 -15.61 -0.19 0.60
N GLY A 262 -14.43 0.09 1.13
CA GLY A 262 -14.15 1.20 2.04
C GLY A 262 -14.29 2.58 1.39
N ALA A 263 -14.42 3.62 2.23
CA ALA A 263 -14.67 4.98 1.79
C ALA A 263 -13.58 5.53 0.87
N VAL A 264 -12.31 5.24 1.16
CA VAL A 264 -11.16 5.67 0.34
C VAL A 264 -11.24 5.06 -1.06
N ASN A 265 -11.55 3.77 -1.16
CA ASN A 265 -11.68 3.09 -2.43
C ASN A 265 -12.90 3.58 -3.25
N ARG A 266 -14.01 3.90 -2.58
CA ARG A 266 -15.17 4.55 -3.24
C ARG A 266 -14.83 5.94 -3.77
N LEU A 267 -14.13 6.75 -2.97
CA LEU A 267 -13.67 8.08 -3.38
C LEU A 267 -12.68 8.00 -4.55
N TYR A 268 -11.75 7.04 -4.51
CA TYR A 268 -10.80 6.79 -5.58
C TYR A 268 -11.51 6.43 -6.89
N ALA A 269 -12.49 5.52 -6.85
CA ALA A 269 -13.29 5.15 -8.01
C ALA A 269 -14.11 6.34 -8.57
N PHE A 270 -14.63 7.19 -7.70
CA PHE A 270 -15.33 8.43 -8.10
C PHE A 270 -14.36 9.42 -8.77
N ALA A 271 -13.21 9.69 -8.14
CA ALA A 271 -12.18 10.59 -8.67
C ALA A 271 -11.65 10.11 -10.03
N HIS A 272 -11.45 8.80 -10.19
CA HIS A 272 -11.03 8.21 -11.47
C HIS A 272 -12.09 8.46 -12.56
N ARG A 273 -13.38 8.18 -12.29
CA ARG A 273 -14.50 8.44 -13.23
C ARG A 273 -14.61 9.90 -13.59
N ALA A 274 -14.52 10.80 -12.61
CA ALA A 274 -14.52 12.25 -12.83
C ALA A 274 -13.33 12.69 -13.71
N GLY A 275 -12.14 12.10 -13.48
CA GLY A 275 -10.94 12.34 -14.29
C GLY A 275 -11.12 11.90 -15.75
N GLU A 276 -11.72 10.75 -15.99
CA GLU A 276 -12.02 10.27 -17.35
C GLU A 276 -13.07 11.14 -18.04
N SER A 277 -14.12 11.56 -17.34
CA SER A 277 -15.13 12.49 -17.84
C SER A 277 -14.50 13.84 -18.21
N LYS A 278 -13.61 14.37 -17.36
CA LYS A 278 -12.82 15.58 -17.66
C LYS A 278 -11.96 15.42 -18.91
N LYS A 279 -11.28 14.28 -19.08
CA LYS A 279 -10.47 14.00 -20.27
C LYS A 279 -11.32 13.94 -21.53
N ARG A 280 -12.49 13.25 -21.48
CA ARG A 280 -13.46 13.20 -22.58
C ARG A 280 -13.97 14.59 -22.94
N PHE A 281 -14.41 15.39 -21.95
CA PHE A 281 -14.85 16.77 -22.15
C PHE A 281 -13.74 17.65 -22.77
N LYS A 282 -12.50 17.56 -22.26
CA LYS A 282 -11.35 18.28 -22.83
C LYS A 282 -11.07 17.92 -24.28
N ARG A 283 -11.23 16.63 -24.66
CA ARG A 283 -11.04 16.17 -26.04
C ARG A 283 -12.16 16.62 -26.96
N ALA A 284 -13.42 16.50 -26.51
CA ALA A 284 -14.60 16.85 -27.30
C ALA A 284 -14.76 18.37 -27.46
N TYR A 285 -14.46 19.15 -26.41
CA TYR A 285 -14.73 20.59 -26.36
C TYR A 285 -13.52 21.39 -25.84
N PRO A 286 -12.39 21.44 -26.53
CA PRO A 286 -11.13 22.01 -26.02
C PRO A 286 -11.22 23.51 -25.72
N ARG A 287 -12.01 24.29 -26.49
CA ARG A 287 -12.25 25.72 -26.24
C ARG A 287 -13.10 25.93 -24.97
N ARG A 288 -14.23 25.21 -24.83
CA ARG A 288 -15.10 25.30 -23.65
C ARG A 288 -14.36 24.87 -22.38
N TYR A 289 -13.55 23.83 -22.45
CA TYR A 289 -12.72 23.38 -21.33
C TYR A 289 -11.74 24.48 -20.86
N ARG A 290 -11.11 25.23 -21.78
CA ARG A 290 -10.24 26.37 -21.43
C ARG A 290 -11.01 27.46 -20.70
N VAL A 291 -12.16 27.85 -21.21
CA VAL A 291 -13.03 28.88 -20.58
C VAL A 291 -13.42 28.47 -19.17
N VAL A 292 -14.00 27.25 -19.02
CA VAL A 292 -14.39 26.73 -17.70
C VAL A 292 -13.22 26.72 -16.72
N ARG A 293 -12.04 26.29 -17.17
CA ARG A 293 -10.84 26.29 -16.33
C ARG A 293 -10.41 27.70 -15.89
N ILE A 294 -10.46 28.68 -16.79
CA ILE A 294 -10.11 30.08 -16.47
C ILE A 294 -11.11 30.66 -15.46
N VAL A 295 -12.40 30.44 -15.68
CA VAL A 295 -13.46 30.91 -14.76
C VAL A 295 -13.30 30.28 -13.36
N LEU A 296 -13.03 28.98 -13.28
CA LEU A 296 -12.79 28.31 -12.01
C LEU A 296 -11.55 28.84 -11.28
N ILE A 297 -10.46 29.07 -12.02
CA ILE A 297 -9.24 29.64 -11.43
C ILE A 297 -9.51 31.07 -10.94
N ALA A 298 -10.18 31.92 -11.73
CA ALA A 298 -10.53 33.28 -11.35
C ALA A 298 -11.45 33.29 -10.11
N PHE A 299 -12.41 32.38 -10.04
CA PHE A 299 -13.31 32.24 -8.89
C PHE A 299 -12.54 31.86 -7.62
N VAL A 300 -11.65 30.85 -7.69
CA VAL A 300 -10.83 30.43 -6.54
C VAL A 300 -9.89 31.54 -6.08
N LEU A 301 -9.22 32.22 -7.02
CA LEU A 301 -8.34 33.34 -6.70
C LEU A 301 -9.12 34.51 -6.11
N GLY A 302 -10.28 34.85 -6.65
CA GLY A 302 -11.17 35.88 -6.10
C GLY A 302 -11.60 35.55 -4.67
N TRP A 303 -12.00 34.30 -4.42
CA TRP A 303 -12.38 33.85 -3.08
C TRP A 303 -11.22 33.90 -2.07
N LEU A 304 -10.00 33.51 -2.50
CA LEU A 304 -8.80 33.57 -1.65
C LEU A 304 -8.33 35.01 -1.37
N LEU A 305 -8.50 35.93 -2.31
CA LEU A 305 -8.04 37.32 -2.20
C LEU A 305 -9.06 38.25 -1.54
N LEU A 306 -10.34 37.91 -1.57
CA LEU A 306 -11.42 38.73 -0.98
C LEU A 306 -11.17 39.09 0.49
N PRO A 307 -10.75 38.17 1.39
CA PRO A 307 -10.44 38.56 2.78
C PRO A 307 -9.28 39.52 2.93
N LEU A 308 -8.32 39.51 2.01
CA LEU A 308 -7.15 40.42 2.03
C LEU A 308 -7.53 41.81 1.56
N LEU A 309 -8.55 41.96 0.72
CA LEU A 309 -9.06 43.25 0.27
C LEU A 309 -9.99 43.88 1.32
N VAL A 310 -10.80 43.06 2.02
CA VAL A 310 -11.70 43.55 3.10
C VAL A 310 -10.93 43.95 4.35
N LEU A 311 -9.75 43.41 4.62
CA LEU A 311 -8.89 43.77 5.75
C LEU A 311 -8.05 45.03 5.50
N ARG A 312 -8.07 45.60 4.28
CA ARG A 312 -7.36 46.83 3.91
C ARG A 312 -8.29 48.04 3.74
N ALA A 313 -9.59 47.82 3.74
CA ALA A 313 -10.62 48.87 3.77
C ALA A 313 -11.16 49.07 5.18
#